data_8fc37d756a1ed96916064d62a5acbffd
#
_entry.id   8fc37d756a1ed96916064d62a5acbffd
#
_cell.length_a   1.000
_cell.length_b   1.000
_cell.length_c   1.000
_cell.angle_alpha   90.00
_cell.angle_beta   90.00
_cell.angle_gamma   90.00
#
_symmetry.space_group_name_H-M   'P 1'
#
loop_
_entity.id
_entity.type
_entity.pdbx_description
1 polymer ?
#
loop_
_entity_poly.entity_id
_entity_poly.type
_entity_poly.pdbx_seq_one_letter_code
_entity_poly.pdbx_strand_id
1 'polypeptide(L)'
;MAQSIEPNIADLANGWLKSYKLAYKLEQESLNSEIDKALDDYYSKNGGVGGNRPDAKLLLQDKNLDYYPILIEYKGYHGKLEKLDANKQVENKTAKNEPHFKNINSYAVNGAVHYANALLHHTSYTNIIAIGMTGYKNEQGEIEHEIGVYYVSKSNLGAGQKVDEYTDLSFLSPKNFNSFIEKVKTLHLSQDDLDKLKEQREREIDGKYSPEQY
;
A
#
# COMPACT_ATOMS: atom_id res chain seq x y z
N MET A 1 15.26 6.79 23.46
CA MET A 1 14.29 6.29 22.45
C MET A 1 14.06 7.38 21.43
N ALA A 2 14.17 7.05 20.15
CA ALA A 2 13.94 8.03 19.09
C ALA A 2 12.47 8.44 19.06
N GLN A 3 12.21 9.72 18.93
CA GLN A 3 10.86 10.26 18.78
C GLN A 3 10.41 10.11 17.33
N SER A 4 9.13 9.80 17.12
CA SER A 4 8.55 9.72 15.78
C SER A 4 8.58 11.09 15.09
N ILE A 5 9.00 11.09 13.82
CA ILE A 5 8.90 12.25 12.96
C ILE A 5 7.82 12.07 11.88
N GLU A 6 6.84 11.22 12.13
CA GLU A 6 5.75 10.96 11.18
C GLU A 6 5.07 12.26 10.70
N PRO A 7 4.77 13.26 11.56
CA PRO A 7 4.21 14.53 11.08
C PRO A 7 5.10 15.24 10.06
N ASN A 8 6.42 15.18 10.23
CA ASN A 8 7.36 15.78 9.28
C ASN A 8 7.36 15.03 7.95
N ILE A 9 7.25 13.71 7.98
CA ILE A 9 7.17 12.88 6.78
C ILE A 9 5.85 13.15 6.06
N ALA A 10 4.75 13.24 6.79
CA ALA A 10 3.44 13.60 6.21
C ALA A 10 3.49 14.99 5.54
N ASP A 11 4.07 15.99 6.20
CA ASP A 11 4.22 17.34 5.65
C ASP A 11 5.06 17.32 4.37
N LEU A 12 6.16 16.58 4.35
CA LEU A 12 7.02 16.47 3.18
C LEU A 12 6.27 15.85 2.00
N ALA A 13 5.65 14.70 2.21
CA ALA A 13 4.92 13.97 1.16
C ALA A 13 3.68 14.74 0.68
N ASN A 14 2.88 15.27 1.58
CA ASN A 14 1.69 16.04 1.24
C ASN A 14 2.08 17.34 0.51
N GLY A 15 3.21 17.95 0.88
CA GLY A 15 3.77 19.10 0.19
C GLY A 15 4.13 18.77 -1.26
N TRP A 16 4.71 17.61 -1.52
CA TRP A 16 4.97 17.15 -2.88
C TRP A 16 3.67 16.98 -3.68
N LEU A 17 2.69 16.27 -3.12
CA LEU A 17 1.39 16.05 -3.80
C LEU A 17 0.73 17.39 -4.16
N LYS A 18 0.79 18.33 -3.23
CA LYS A 18 0.24 19.67 -3.45
C LYS A 18 1.01 20.41 -4.56
N SER A 19 2.34 20.30 -4.58
CA SER A 19 3.18 20.94 -5.60
C SER A 19 2.91 20.38 -7.00
N TYR A 20 2.54 19.10 -7.09
CA TYR A 20 2.13 18.47 -8.35
C TYR A 20 0.70 18.79 -8.74
N LYS A 21 -0.01 19.56 -7.93
CA LYS A 21 -1.43 19.94 -8.13
C LYS A 21 -2.37 18.72 -8.17
N LEU A 22 -2.07 17.71 -7.40
CA LEU A 22 -2.90 16.51 -7.28
C LEU A 22 -3.99 16.70 -6.23
N ALA A 23 -5.19 16.23 -6.55
CA ALA A 23 -6.29 16.17 -5.60
C ALA A 23 -6.10 14.93 -4.71
N TYR A 24 -5.57 15.13 -3.52
CA TYR A 24 -5.40 14.06 -2.53
C TYR A 24 -6.33 14.29 -1.33
N LYS A 25 -6.69 13.19 -0.66
CA LYS A 25 -7.53 13.20 0.52
C LYS A 25 -6.76 12.63 1.70
N LEU A 26 -6.99 13.19 2.87
CA LEU A 26 -6.38 12.74 4.12
C LEU A 26 -7.30 11.74 4.84
N GLU A 27 -6.83 11.20 5.95
CA GLU A 27 -7.41 10.08 6.71
C GLU A 27 -8.94 10.02 6.76
N GLN A 28 -9.58 11.08 7.23
CA GLN A 28 -11.03 11.12 7.44
C GLN A 28 -11.81 11.60 6.22
N GLU A 29 -11.10 12.11 5.22
CA GLU A 29 -11.73 12.65 4.03
C GLU A 29 -12.15 11.52 3.08
N SER A 30 -13.30 11.67 2.45
CA SER A 30 -13.81 10.71 1.47
C SER A 30 -13.09 10.85 0.14
N LEU A 31 -12.68 9.71 -0.43
CA LEU A 31 -12.23 9.66 -1.82
C LEU A 31 -13.42 9.38 -2.75
N ASN A 32 -14.14 8.31 -2.50
CA ASN A 32 -15.47 8.02 -3.04
C ASN A 32 -16.16 6.97 -2.15
N SER A 33 -17.45 6.77 -2.33
CA SER A 33 -18.24 5.88 -1.47
C SER A 33 -17.81 4.42 -1.57
N GLU A 34 -17.43 3.96 -2.74
CA GLU A 34 -16.98 2.56 -2.96
C GLU A 34 -15.69 2.28 -2.17
N ILE A 35 -14.70 3.15 -2.28
CA ILE A 35 -13.42 3.02 -1.56
C ILE A 35 -13.62 3.17 -0.06
N ASP A 36 -14.39 4.16 0.36
CA ASP A 36 -14.66 4.40 1.79
C ASP A 36 -15.31 3.18 2.44
N LYS A 37 -16.31 2.59 1.77
CA LYS A 37 -16.98 1.39 2.24
C LYS A 37 -16.04 0.19 2.32
N ALA A 38 -15.19 0.00 1.33
CA ALA A 38 -14.21 -1.09 1.32
C ALA A 38 -13.26 -1.01 2.52
N LEU A 39 -12.77 0.18 2.84
CA LEU A 39 -11.89 0.40 3.99
C LEU A 39 -12.60 0.14 5.33
N ASP A 40 -13.90 0.38 5.40
CA ASP A 40 -14.70 0.11 6.59
C ASP A 40 -15.12 -1.36 6.72
N ASP A 41 -15.25 -2.08 5.62
CA ASP A 41 -15.72 -3.47 5.61
C ASP A 41 -14.58 -4.50 5.74
N TYR A 42 -13.34 -4.10 5.50
CA TYR A 42 -12.18 -4.99 5.55
C TYR A 42 -11.61 -5.13 6.96
N TYR A 43 -10.75 -6.11 7.16
CA TYR A 43 -10.04 -6.30 8.44
C TYR A 43 -9.38 -5.01 8.91
N SER A 44 -9.53 -4.73 10.21
CA SER A 44 -8.75 -3.69 10.87
C SER A 44 -7.28 -4.12 10.99
N LYS A 45 -6.38 -3.16 11.03
CA LYS A 45 -4.96 -3.41 11.34
C LYS A 45 -4.73 -3.98 12.75
N ASN A 46 -5.69 -3.85 13.62
CA ASN A 46 -5.60 -4.26 15.03
C ASN A 46 -6.51 -5.44 15.37
N GLY A 47 -7.10 -6.09 14.37
CA GLY A 47 -8.11 -7.11 14.56
C GLY A 47 -9.53 -6.53 14.50
N GLY A 48 -10.51 -7.37 14.21
CA GLY A 48 -11.87 -6.92 13.96
C GLY A 48 -12.02 -6.38 12.54
N VAL A 49 -12.97 -5.47 12.34
CA VAL A 49 -13.33 -4.94 11.02
C VAL A 49 -13.38 -3.41 11.07
N GLY A 50 -12.97 -2.77 9.97
CA GLY A 50 -13.07 -1.33 9.82
C GLY A 50 -11.91 -0.55 10.40
N GLY A 51 -12.07 0.76 10.46
CA GLY A 51 -11.05 1.65 10.99
C GLY A 51 -9.82 1.82 10.09
N ASN A 52 -9.86 1.34 8.86
CA ASN A 52 -8.77 1.50 7.91
C ASN A 52 -8.75 2.93 7.37
N ARG A 53 -7.70 3.66 7.69
CA ARG A 53 -7.55 5.08 7.35
C ARG A 53 -6.17 5.30 6.74
N PRO A 54 -5.99 5.18 5.41
CA PRO A 54 -4.73 5.58 4.77
C PRO A 54 -4.42 7.04 5.09
N ASP A 55 -3.16 7.33 5.35
CA ASP A 55 -2.74 8.72 5.69
C ASP A 55 -3.00 9.68 4.54
N ALA A 56 -2.85 9.22 3.31
CA ALA A 56 -3.26 9.97 2.12
C ALA A 56 -3.78 8.99 1.05
N LYS A 57 -4.70 9.45 0.24
CA LYS A 57 -5.29 8.64 -0.82
C LYS A 57 -5.67 9.49 -2.02
N LEU A 58 -5.49 8.94 -3.21
CA LEU A 58 -5.81 9.59 -4.48
C LEU A 58 -6.48 8.58 -5.40
N LEU A 59 -7.20 9.09 -6.39
CA LEU A 59 -7.71 8.29 -7.50
C LEU A 59 -7.22 8.93 -8.79
N LEU A 60 -6.27 8.30 -9.45
CA LEU A 60 -5.67 8.81 -10.67
C LEU A 60 -6.10 7.99 -11.87
N GLN A 61 -6.12 8.62 -13.03
CA GLN A 61 -6.54 8.01 -14.28
C GLN A 61 -5.39 8.12 -15.30
N ASP A 62 -5.10 7.04 -16.02
CA ASP A 62 -4.08 7.05 -17.06
C ASP A 62 -4.69 7.49 -18.41
N LYS A 63 -3.84 7.55 -19.44
CA LYS A 63 -4.27 7.93 -20.80
C LYS A 63 -5.30 6.98 -21.42
N ASN A 64 -5.39 5.74 -20.92
CA ASN A 64 -6.36 4.75 -21.39
C ASN A 64 -7.67 4.81 -20.61
N LEU A 65 -7.84 5.82 -19.76
CA LEU A 65 -9.02 6.03 -18.90
C LEU A 65 -9.18 4.96 -17.81
N ASP A 66 -8.14 4.19 -17.50
CA ASP A 66 -8.14 3.27 -16.39
C ASP A 66 -7.85 4.00 -15.08
N TYR A 67 -8.58 3.64 -14.02
CA TYR A 67 -8.42 4.24 -12.71
C TYR A 67 -7.49 3.43 -11.82
N TYR A 68 -6.65 4.16 -11.09
CA TYR A 68 -5.70 3.60 -10.13
C TYR A 68 -5.87 4.31 -8.80
N PRO A 69 -6.46 3.63 -7.80
CA PRO A 69 -6.38 4.14 -6.43
C PRO A 69 -4.93 4.13 -5.95
N ILE A 70 -4.54 5.21 -5.29
CA ILE A 70 -3.21 5.37 -4.69
C ILE A 70 -3.41 5.49 -3.19
N LEU A 71 -2.84 4.59 -2.42
CA LEU A 71 -2.97 4.56 -0.96
C LEU A 71 -1.60 4.73 -0.34
N ILE A 72 -1.46 5.69 0.56
CA ILE A 72 -0.18 6.09 1.13
C ILE A 72 -0.23 5.99 2.65
N GLU A 73 0.77 5.35 3.24
CA GLU A 73 0.92 5.24 4.69
C GLU A 73 2.27 5.78 5.12
N TYR A 74 2.28 6.58 6.18
CA TYR A 74 3.49 7.19 6.73
C TYR A 74 3.89 6.56 8.06
N LYS A 75 5.19 6.44 8.27
CA LYS A 75 5.83 6.16 9.57
C LYS A 75 6.92 7.20 9.79
N GLY A 76 7.41 7.29 11.01
CA GLY A 76 8.42 8.30 11.37
C GLY A 76 9.59 7.71 12.12
N TYR A 77 10.03 6.50 11.75
CA TYR A 77 11.16 5.82 12.38
C TYR A 77 12.06 5.17 11.35
N HIS A 78 13.35 5.14 11.65
CA HIS A 78 14.31 4.37 10.87
C HIS A 78 13.93 2.87 10.90
N GLY A 79 14.04 2.21 9.74
CA GLY A 79 13.78 0.78 9.63
C GLY A 79 12.32 0.37 9.64
N LYS A 80 11.38 1.32 9.50
CA LYS A 80 9.93 1.04 9.50
C LYS A 80 9.28 1.20 8.13
N LEU A 81 10.06 1.07 7.06
CA LEU A 81 9.51 1.16 5.71
C LEU A 81 8.72 -0.10 5.35
N GLU A 82 9.37 -1.26 5.40
CA GLU A 82 8.76 -2.50 4.92
C GLU A 82 9.30 -3.71 5.66
N LYS A 83 8.47 -4.73 5.79
CA LYS A 83 8.86 -6.05 6.27
C LYS A 83 8.53 -7.07 5.20
N LEU A 84 9.57 -7.72 4.67
CA LEU A 84 9.47 -8.70 3.60
C LEU A 84 9.78 -10.10 4.17
N ASP A 85 9.20 -11.12 3.56
CA ASP A 85 9.51 -12.51 3.89
C ASP A 85 10.79 -12.97 3.17
N ALA A 86 11.13 -14.25 3.34
CA ALA A 86 12.32 -14.86 2.73
C ALA A 86 12.31 -14.80 1.19
N ASN A 87 11.13 -14.70 0.59
CA ASN A 87 10.95 -14.60 -0.87
C ASN A 87 10.84 -13.15 -1.34
N LYS A 88 11.16 -12.19 -0.47
CA LYS A 88 11.07 -10.75 -0.74
C LYS A 88 9.65 -10.27 -1.06
N GLN A 89 8.64 -10.97 -0.56
CA GLN A 89 7.24 -10.56 -0.65
C GLN A 89 6.85 -9.80 0.63
N VAL A 90 5.93 -8.85 0.50
CA VAL A 90 5.40 -8.10 1.66
C VAL A 90 4.75 -9.08 2.63
N GLU A 91 5.27 -9.15 3.86
CA GLU A 91 4.87 -10.16 4.83
C GLU A 91 3.67 -9.70 5.66
N ASN A 92 2.48 -9.81 5.07
CA ASN A 92 1.21 -9.46 5.72
C ASN A 92 0.43 -10.68 6.23
N LYS A 93 0.97 -11.86 6.08
CA LYS A 93 0.39 -13.13 6.58
C LYS A 93 1.39 -13.86 7.46
N THR A 94 0.88 -14.54 8.49
CA THR A 94 1.68 -15.43 9.34
C THR A 94 1.90 -16.77 8.65
N ALA A 95 2.73 -17.64 9.27
CA ALA A 95 2.92 -19.01 8.80
C ALA A 95 1.61 -19.82 8.77
N LYS A 96 0.60 -19.41 9.53
CA LYS A 96 -0.74 -20.02 9.56
C LYS A 96 -1.72 -19.35 8.60
N ASN A 97 -1.24 -18.50 7.70
CA ASN A 97 -2.04 -17.70 6.76
C ASN A 97 -3.04 -16.74 7.42
N GLU A 98 -2.79 -16.36 8.64
CA GLU A 98 -3.56 -15.33 9.35
C GLU A 98 -2.96 -13.95 9.11
N PRO A 99 -3.74 -12.86 9.21
CA PRO A 99 -3.17 -11.52 9.09
C PRO A 99 -2.03 -11.28 10.09
N HIS A 100 -0.92 -10.74 9.60
CA HIS A 100 0.23 -10.43 10.44
C HIS A 100 0.10 -9.01 10.98
N PHE A 101 -0.75 -8.83 11.97
CA PHE A 101 -1.12 -7.49 12.48
C PHE A 101 0.09 -6.66 12.93
N LYS A 102 1.08 -7.28 13.54
CA LYS A 102 2.30 -6.58 13.96
C LYS A 102 3.01 -5.92 12.77
N ASN A 103 3.21 -6.65 11.68
CA ASN A 103 3.85 -6.11 10.50
C ASN A 103 2.99 -5.03 9.83
N ILE A 104 1.69 -5.28 9.71
CA ILE A 104 0.74 -4.35 9.10
C ILE A 104 0.72 -3.01 9.84
N ASN A 105 0.80 -3.05 11.17
CA ASN A 105 0.81 -1.83 11.98
C ASN A 105 2.17 -1.13 12.04
N SER A 106 3.26 -1.90 11.99
CA SER A 106 4.59 -1.36 12.28
C SER A 106 5.31 -0.80 11.07
N TYR A 107 4.95 -1.24 9.86
CA TYR A 107 5.67 -0.87 8.64
C TYR A 107 4.77 -0.16 7.65
N ALA A 108 5.29 0.91 7.06
CA ALA A 108 4.53 1.78 6.15
C ALA A 108 3.99 1.01 4.93
N VAL A 109 4.84 0.28 4.24
CA VAL A 109 4.45 -0.50 3.05
C VAL A 109 3.43 -1.58 3.43
N ASN A 110 3.67 -2.31 4.52
CA ASN A 110 2.75 -3.37 4.96
C ASN A 110 1.35 -2.83 5.24
N GLY A 111 1.26 -1.67 5.87
CA GLY A 111 -0.03 -0.99 6.08
C GLY A 111 -0.69 -0.57 4.78
N ALA A 112 0.05 0.02 3.85
CA ALA A 112 -0.48 0.44 2.56
C ALA A 112 -0.97 -0.75 1.71
N VAL A 113 -0.23 -1.86 1.70
CA VAL A 113 -0.64 -3.09 0.99
C VAL A 113 -1.89 -3.70 1.62
N HIS A 114 -2.03 -3.63 2.94
CA HIS A 114 -3.24 -4.06 3.64
C HIS A 114 -4.46 -3.27 3.15
N TYR A 115 -4.38 -1.95 3.05
CA TYR A 115 -5.45 -1.12 2.51
C TYR A 115 -5.74 -1.44 1.04
N ALA A 116 -4.69 -1.68 0.25
CA ALA A 116 -4.88 -2.05 -1.16
C ALA A 116 -5.66 -3.36 -1.30
N ASN A 117 -5.41 -4.34 -0.43
CA ASN A 117 -6.19 -5.57 -0.41
C ASN A 117 -7.65 -5.35 -0.03
N ALA A 118 -7.93 -4.39 0.85
CA ALA A 118 -9.32 -4.00 1.15
C ALA A 118 -10.05 -3.60 -0.13
N LEU A 119 -9.41 -2.81 -0.98
CA LEU A 119 -9.99 -2.36 -2.25
C LEU A 119 -10.14 -3.52 -3.23
N LEU A 120 -9.17 -4.42 -3.33
CA LEU A 120 -9.29 -5.58 -4.21
C LEU A 120 -10.46 -6.49 -3.86
N HIS A 121 -10.76 -6.64 -2.55
CA HIS A 121 -11.83 -7.52 -2.09
C HIS A 121 -13.22 -6.88 -2.16
N HIS A 122 -13.32 -5.57 -1.99
CA HIS A 122 -14.60 -4.91 -1.76
C HIS A 122 -14.94 -3.82 -2.79
N THR A 123 -14.14 -3.66 -3.84
CA THR A 123 -14.43 -2.70 -4.92
C THR A 123 -14.26 -3.31 -6.29
N SER A 124 -14.67 -2.57 -7.30
CA SER A 124 -14.46 -2.91 -8.71
C SER A 124 -13.03 -2.63 -9.20
N TYR A 125 -12.22 -1.92 -8.42
CA TYR A 125 -10.85 -1.62 -8.81
C TYR A 125 -9.98 -2.89 -8.79
N THR A 126 -9.18 -3.06 -9.84
CA THR A 126 -8.34 -4.24 -10.03
C THR A 126 -6.85 -3.96 -9.95
N ASN A 127 -6.46 -2.69 -9.93
CA ASN A 127 -5.08 -2.23 -9.94
C ASN A 127 -4.91 -1.09 -8.95
N ILE A 128 -4.14 -1.31 -7.90
CA ILE A 128 -3.94 -0.34 -6.83
C ILE A 128 -2.44 -0.11 -6.62
N ILE A 129 -2.07 1.13 -6.36
CA ILE A 129 -0.69 1.49 -5.99
C ILE A 129 -0.65 1.73 -4.49
N ALA A 130 0.16 0.95 -3.79
CA ALA A 130 0.38 1.06 -2.36
C ALA A 130 1.76 1.69 -2.11
N ILE A 131 1.78 2.80 -1.41
CA ILE A 131 3.00 3.55 -1.13
C ILE A 131 3.20 3.64 0.38
N GLY A 132 4.37 3.21 0.84
CA GLY A 132 4.82 3.45 2.21
C GLY A 132 5.96 4.46 2.22
N MET A 133 5.97 5.31 3.22
CA MET A 133 7.04 6.27 3.41
C MET A 133 7.37 6.40 4.89
N THR A 134 8.64 6.35 5.22
CA THR A 134 9.13 6.58 6.57
C THR A 134 10.36 7.48 6.54
N GLY A 135 10.79 7.94 7.70
CA GLY A 135 12.00 8.72 7.81
C GLY A 135 12.43 8.93 9.25
N TYR A 136 13.57 9.56 9.40
CA TYR A 136 14.19 9.82 10.68
C TYR A 136 15.10 11.05 10.59
N LYS A 137 15.46 11.61 11.72
CA LYS A 137 16.48 12.65 11.77
C LYS A 137 17.86 12.01 11.94
N ASN A 138 18.81 12.39 11.09
CA ASN A 138 20.20 11.96 11.20
C ASN A 138 20.93 12.72 12.33
N GLU A 139 22.20 12.43 12.53
CA GLU A 139 23.01 13.05 13.58
C GLU A 139 23.12 14.57 13.45
N GLN A 140 22.98 15.10 12.24
CA GLN A 140 22.99 16.54 11.98
C GLN A 140 21.62 17.19 12.14
N GLY A 141 20.59 16.41 12.52
CA GLY A 141 19.22 16.91 12.65
C GLY A 141 18.47 17.05 11.32
N GLU A 142 19.02 16.55 10.22
CA GLU A 142 18.41 16.60 8.91
C GLU A 142 17.44 15.41 8.74
N ILE A 143 16.34 15.60 8.02
CA ILE A 143 15.37 14.55 7.75
C ILE A 143 15.84 13.72 6.57
N GLU A 144 16.01 12.43 6.80
CA GLU A 144 16.19 11.42 5.77
C GLU A 144 14.92 10.63 5.63
N HIS A 145 14.55 10.24 4.40
CA HIS A 145 13.33 9.51 4.13
C HIS A 145 13.57 8.34 3.18
N GLU A 146 12.65 7.38 3.24
CA GLU A 146 12.63 6.19 2.40
C GLU A 146 11.21 5.99 1.88
N ILE A 147 11.09 5.59 0.62
CA ILE A 147 9.80 5.36 -0.05
C ILE A 147 9.79 3.94 -0.63
N GLY A 148 8.69 3.22 -0.40
CA GLY A 148 8.43 1.95 -1.04
C GLY A 148 7.17 2.06 -1.88
N VAL A 149 7.24 1.69 -3.16
CA VAL A 149 6.14 1.78 -4.11
C VAL A 149 5.83 0.38 -4.63
N TYR A 150 4.61 -0.08 -4.37
CA TYR A 150 4.17 -1.44 -4.65
C TYR A 150 2.91 -1.46 -5.48
N TYR A 151 2.88 -2.36 -6.44
CA TYR A 151 1.72 -2.63 -7.27
C TYR A 151 0.95 -3.81 -6.69
N VAL A 152 -0.35 -3.63 -6.48
CA VAL A 152 -1.24 -4.63 -5.91
C VAL A 152 -2.42 -4.80 -6.87
N SER A 153 -2.61 -6.00 -7.39
CA SER A 153 -3.63 -6.26 -8.41
C SER A 153 -4.32 -7.62 -8.21
N LYS A 154 -5.43 -7.80 -8.90
CA LYS A 154 -6.10 -9.11 -8.95
C LYS A 154 -5.24 -10.14 -9.68
N SER A 155 -4.48 -9.74 -10.69
CA SER A 155 -3.61 -10.65 -11.44
C SER A 155 -2.42 -11.16 -10.62
N ASN A 156 -1.96 -10.41 -9.62
CA ASN A 156 -0.92 -10.87 -8.71
C ASN A 156 -1.49 -11.35 -7.36
N LEU A 157 -2.80 -11.59 -7.31
CA LEU A 157 -3.51 -12.15 -6.15
C LEU A 157 -3.37 -11.32 -4.87
N GLY A 158 -3.19 -10.01 -5.01
CA GLY A 158 -3.05 -9.10 -3.88
C GLY A 158 -1.65 -9.03 -3.28
N ALA A 159 -0.68 -9.75 -3.83
CA ALA A 159 0.71 -9.61 -3.42
C ALA A 159 1.25 -8.25 -3.86
N GLY A 160 1.98 -7.58 -2.97
CA GLY A 160 2.65 -6.34 -3.34
C GLY A 160 3.90 -6.61 -4.16
N GLN A 161 3.95 -6.09 -5.37
CA GLN A 161 5.13 -6.15 -6.22
C GLN A 161 5.83 -4.79 -6.25
N LYS A 162 7.10 -4.76 -5.88
CA LYS A 162 7.88 -3.53 -5.91
C LYS A 162 8.01 -3.02 -7.34
N VAL A 163 7.71 -1.74 -7.54
CA VAL A 163 7.77 -1.14 -8.88
C VAL A 163 9.20 -0.72 -9.22
N ASP A 164 9.81 0.09 -8.36
CA ASP A 164 11.19 0.58 -8.52
C ASP A 164 11.60 1.34 -7.25
N GLU A 165 12.79 1.91 -7.26
CA GLU A 165 13.27 2.80 -6.22
C GLU A 165 12.89 4.24 -6.54
N TYR A 166 12.34 4.95 -5.56
CA TYR A 166 11.89 6.33 -5.70
C TYR A 166 12.38 7.16 -4.51
N THR A 167 12.74 8.42 -4.77
CA THR A 167 13.19 9.37 -3.75
C THR A 167 12.17 10.47 -3.48
N ASP A 168 11.14 10.56 -4.31
CA ASP A 168 10.01 11.48 -4.14
C ASP A 168 8.75 10.85 -4.76
N LEU A 169 7.65 11.60 -4.80
CA LEU A 169 6.38 11.13 -5.37
C LEU A 169 6.11 11.71 -6.76
N SER A 170 7.12 12.23 -7.44
CA SER A 170 6.95 12.89 -8.76
C SER A 170 6.42 11.96 -9.85
N PHE A 171 6.55 10.64 -9.67
CA PHE A 171 5.97 9.67 -10.59
C PHE A 171 4.43 9.73 -10.63
N LEU A 172 3.79 10.31 -9.60
CA LEU A 172 2.35 10.52 -9.56
C LEU A 172 1.89 11.79 -10.29
N SER A 173 2.82 12.69 -10.62
CA SER A 173 2.47 13.96 -11.27
C SER A 173 1.79 13.72 -12.63
N PRO A 174 0.92 14.63 -13.08
CA PRO A 174 0.26 14.49 -14.38
C PRO A 174 1.24 14.27 -15.55
N LYS A 175 2.42 14.88 -15.46
CA LYS A 175 3.48 14.72 -16.48
C LYS A 175 4.06 13.30 -16.53
N ASN A 176 4.16 12.62 -15.39
CA ASN A 176 4.90 11.37 -15.27
C ASN A 176 4.04 10.13 -15.08
N PHE A 177 2.77 10.31 -14.74
CA PHE A 177 1.93 9.18 -14.32
C PHE A 177 1.75 8.11 -15.40
N ASN A 178 1.57 8.50 -16.66
CA ASN A 178 1.43 7.53 -17.75
C ASN A 178 2.69 6.66 -17.91
N SER A 179 3.88 7.26 -17.83
CA SER A 179 5.15 6.53 -17.89
C SER A 179 5.29 5.59 -16.69
N PHE A 180 4.87 6.03 -15.50
CA PHE A 180 4.85 5.19 -14.32
C PHE A 180 3.95 3.97 -14.51
N ILE A 181 2.75 4.16 -15.03
CA ILE A 181 1.80 3.05 -15.27
C ILE A 181 2.32 2.09 -16.35
N GLU A 182 2.99 2.57 -17.39
CA GLU A 182 3.63 1.70 -18.37
C GLU A 182 4.64 0.78 -17.70
N LYS A 183 5.44 1.30 -16.77
CA LYS A 183 6.38 0.50 -15.98
C LYS A 183 5.65 -0.52 -15.10
N VAL A 184 4.59 -0.12 -14.42
CA VAL A 184 3.75 -1.01 -13.59
C VAL A 184 3.23 -2.19 -14.43
N LYS A 185 2.79 -1.94 -15.66
CA LYS A 185 2.27 -2.98 -16.55
C LYS A 185 3.31 -4.01 -16.99
N THR A 186 4.60 -3.74 -16.82
CA THR A 186 5.67 -4.71 -17.11
C THR A 186 5.92 -5.69 -15.97
N LEU A 187 5.31 -5.47 -14.80
CA LEU A 187 5.53 -6.31 -13.63
C LEU A 187 4.76 -7.63 -13.72
N HIS A 188 5.46 -8.73 -13.51
CA HIS A 188 4.88 -10.07 -13.50
C HIS A 188 5.45 -10.87 -12.34
N LEU A 189 4.58 -11.62 -11.66
CA LEU A 189 5.03 -12.65 -10.73
C LEU A 189 5.53 -13.86 -11.54
N SER A 190 6.53 -14.56 -11.00
CA SER A 190 6.94 -15.84 -11.55
C SER A 190 5.80 -16.85 -11.41
N GLN A 191 5.79 -17.88 -12.27
CA GLN A 191 4.79 -18.95 -12.17
C GLN A 191 4.85 -19.66 -10.81
N ASP A 192 6.06 -19.84 -10.25
CA ASP A 192 6.23 -20.44 -8.94
C ASP A 192 5.59 -19.60 -7.82
N ASP A 193 5.76 -18.28 -7.87
CA ASP A 193 5.15 -17.39 -6.88
C ASP A 193 3.63 -17.39 -7.00
N LEU A 194 3.10 -17.39 -8.23
CA LEU A 194 1.65 -17.50 -8.47
C LEU A 194 1.09 -18.82 -7.94
N ASP A 195 1.77 -19.92 -8.16
CA ASP A 195 1.34 -21.24 -7.69
C ASP A 195 1.32 -21.29 -6.16
N LYS A 196 2.33 -20.75 -5.51
CA LYS A 196 2.38 -20.66 -4.04
C LYS A 196 1.23 -19.83 -3.47
N LEU A 197 0.92 -18.69 -4.10
CA LEU A 197 -0.18 -17.83 -3.68
C LEU A 197 -1.53 -18.51 -3.88
N LYS A 198 -1.71 -19.27 -4.96
CA LYS A 198 -2.93 -20.05 -5.21
C LYS A 198 -3.11 -21.13 -4.15
N GLU A 199 -2.07 -21.89 -3.84
CA GLU A 199 -2.11 -22.90 -2.76
C GLU A 199 -2.48 -22.28 -1.41
N GLN A 200 -1.91 -21.12 -1.12
CA GLN A 200 -2.20 -20.39 0.11
C GLN A 200 -3.69 -20.02 0.18
N ARG A 201 -4.26 -19.52 -0.92
CA ARG A 201 -5.68 -19.17 -0.98
C ARG A 201 -6.59 -20.39 -0.84
N GLU A 202 -6.25 -21.50 -1.47
CA GLU A 202 -7.01 -22.75 -1.35
C GLU A 202 -7.05 -23.20 0.10
N ARG A 203 -5.93 -23.17 0.81
CA ARG A 203 -5.88 -23.50 2.25
C ARG A 203 -6.73 -22.56 3.10
N GLU A 204 -6.78 -21.29 2.74
CA GLU A 204 -7.60 -20.29 3.43
C GLU A 204 -9.10 -20.59 3.26
N ILE A 205 -9.51 -20.99 2.07
CA ILE A 205 -10.90 -21.35 1.77
C ILE A 205 -11.29 -22.64 2.50
N ASP A 206 -10.45 -23.66 2.47
CA ASP A 206 -10.77 -24.99 3.01
C ASP A 206 -10.73 -25.05 4.54
N GLY A 207 -10.00 -24.20 5.20
CA GLY A 207 -9.68 -24.45 6.58
C GLY A 207 -10.06 -23.39 7.61
N LYS A 208 -9.98 -22.10 7.31
CA LYS A 208 -9.96 -21.09 8.38
C LYS A 208 -10.66 -19.79 8.09
N TYR A 209 -10.84 -19.45 6.83
CA TYR A 209 -11.40 -18.16 6.44
C TYR A 209 -12.56 -18.41 5.48
N SER A 210 -13.63 -17.66 5.64
CA SER A 210 -14.72 -17.70 4.68
C SER A 210 -14.32 -17.01 3.38
N PRO A 211 -14.91 -17.40 2.24
CA PRO A 211 -14.63 -16.78 0.95
C PRO A 211 -14.85 -15.26 0.92
N GLU A 212 -15.74 -14.75 1.75
CA GLU A 212 -16.03 -13.32 1.87
C GLU A 212 -14.86 -12.52 2.43
N GLN A 213 -13.90 -13.18 3.04
CA GLN A 213 -12.70 -12.56 3.61
C GLN A 213 -11.58 -12.37 2.55
N TYR A 214 -11.79 -12.91 1.37
CA TYR A 214 -10.83 -12.91 0.26
C TYR A 214 -11.51 -12.60 -1.11
#